data_8a130a8e0cded0bc8b8c25c622114894
#
_entry.id   8a130a8e0cded0bc8b8c25c622114894
#
_cell.length_a   1.000
_cell.length_b   1.000
_cell.length_c   1.000
_cell.angle_alpha   90.00
_cell.angle_beta   90.00
_cell.angle_gamma   90.00
#
_symmetry.space_group_name_H-M   'P 1'
#
loop_
_entity.id
_entity.type
_entity.pdbx_description
1 polymer ?
#
loop_
_entity_poly.entity_id
_entity_poly.type
_entity_poly.pdbx_seq_one_letter_code
_entity_poly.pdbx_strand_id
1 'polypeptide(L)'
;MKKTIIAATTAFAVSACSTGFYGTSGQDSHIAGYALANNGTTLVTMGSIASPAKMDTFTLSNKLDAVAYRPVTGELLGYSNGAVYSVDAKSGKLTDLGATFTNGAMISKDASATAMDFNNAIDAVRMVGSDGTNLVYFPVGFGDQDKRANSVLKFTSTFYVKGDSNEGMTPEIFANAYTNAIAGAKASSTFQFALDSKTDSLVSLANNAGELKTVAKITIDGKAVDLSSMGGFDIVSAEEGSDAAYAILQLEGESKAGFYSIDLTTGAATLMADLPMGGFSGFAVSGGK
;
A
#
# COMPACT_ATOMS: atom_id res chain seq x y z
N MET A 1 6.22 48.40 -51.84
CA MET A 1 7.16 47.78 -50.90
C MET A 1 6.38 46.77 -50.11
N LYS A 2 6.52 45.48 -50.44
CA LYS A 2 5.85 44.35 -49.70
C LYS A 2 6.80 43.88 -48.65
N LYS A 3 6.40 43.93 -47.36
CA LYS A 3 7.15 43.36 -46.24
C LYS A 3 6.75 41.91 -46.06
N THR A 4 7.68 41.02 -46.29
CA THR A 4 7.54 39.57 -46.02
C THR A 4 7.85 39.33 -44.54
N ILE A 5 6.89 38.79 -43.80
CA ILE A 5 7.08 38.34 -42.41
C ILE A 5 7.45 36.87 -42.48
N ILE A 6 8.65 36.54 -42.03
CA ILE A 6 9.13 35.18 -41.86
C ILE A 6 8.73 34.77 -40.44
N ALA A 7 7.80 33.81 -40.33
CA ALA A 7 7.46 33.18 -39.07
C ALA A 7 8.49 32.06 -38.79
N ALA A 8 9.29 32.23 -37.76
CA ALA A 8 10.19 31.19 -37.27
C ALA A 8 9.40 30.22 -36.36
N THR A 9 9.18 29.01 -36.85
CA THR A 9 8.59 27.92 -36.07
C THR A 9 9.70 27.29 -35.25
N THR A 10 9.71 27.55 -33.94
CA THR A 10 10.60 26.86 -33.00
C THR A 10 9.98 25.52 -32.67
N ALA A 11 10.53 24.43 -33.20
CA ALA A 11 10.19 23.09 -32.80
C ALA A 11 10.84 22.79 -31.43
N PHE A 12 10.03 22.69 -30.39
CA PHE A 12 10.47 22.12 -29.13
C PHE A 12 10.61 20.61 -29.32
N ALA A 13 11.84 20.13 -29.37
CA ALA A 13 12.12 18.71 -29.19
C ALA A 13 11.89 18.35 -27.73
N VAL A 14 10.78 17.69 -27.44
CA VAL A 14 10.57 17.01 -26.18
C VAL A 14 11.49 15.79 -26.17
N SER A 15 12.64 15.92 -25.53
CA SER A 15 13.49 14.78 -25.21
C SER A 15 12.72 13.92 -24.21
N ALA A 16 12.11 12.85 -24.68
CA ALA A 16 11.63 11.78 -23.83
C ALA A 16 12.88 11.11 -23.23
N CYS A 17 13.24 11.54 -22.01
CA CYS A 17 14.13 10.75 -21.17
C CYS A 17 13.36 9.47 -20.82
N SER A 18 13.57 8.40 -21.57
CA SER A 18 13.26 7.06 -21.13
C SER A 18 14.21 6.76 -19.99
N THR A 19 13.79 7.04 -18.75
CA THR A 19 14.44 6.48 -17.56
C THR A 19 14.18 4.98 -17.61
N GLY A 20 15.13 4.25 -18.23
CA GLY A 20 15.16 2.82 -18.13
C GLY A 20 15.14 2.45 -16.64
N PHE A 21 14.21 1.61 -16.29
CA PHE A 21 14.09 1.01 -14.97
C PHE A 21 15.37 0.16 -14.75
N TYR A 22 16.41 0.75 -14.18
CA TYR A 22 17.53 0.01 -13.65
C TYR A 22 17.09 -0.52 -12.29
N GLY A 23 16.65 -1.77 -12.27
CA GLY A 23 16.54 -2.53 -11.04
C GLY A 23 17.86 -2.46 -10.30
N THR A 24 17.91 -1.70 -9.21
CA THR A 24 19.09 -1.61 -8.34
C THR A 24 19.11 -2.86 -7.47
N SER A 25 19.61 -3.97 -8.02
CA SER A 25 19.75 -5.27 -7.33
C SER A 25 20.55 -5.23 -6.02
N GLY A 26 21.11 -4.08 -5.67
CA GLY A 26 21.82 -3.87 -4.42
C GLY A 26 20.97 -3.25 -3.29
N GLN A 27 19.97 -2.44 -3.63
CA GLN A 27 19.15 -1.73 -2.64
C GLN A 27 18.07 -2.64 -2.04
N ASP A 28 17.45 -3.51 -2.84
CA ASP A 28 16.42 -4.45 -2.41
C ASP A 28 16.93 -5.52 -1.43
N SER A 29 18.25 -5.78 -1.39
CA SER A 29 18.85 -6.77 -0.50
C SER A 29 18.77 -6.41 0.99
N HIS A 30 18.55 -5.15 1.31
CA HIS A 30 18.44 -4.64 2.68
C HIS A 30 17.01 -4.32 3.13
N ILE A 31 16.04 -4.44 2.22
CA ILE A 31 14.63 -4.19 2.51
C ILE A 31 14.00 -5.52 2.92
N ALA A 32 13.50 -5.61 4.16
CA ALA A 32 12.72 -6.76 4.60
C ALA A 32 11.26 -6.59 4.21
N GLY A 33 10.58 -7.73 3.94
CA GLY A 33 9.14 -7.79 3.70
C GLY A 33 8.42 -8.49 4.84
N TYR A 34 7.21 -8.06 5.12
CA TYR A 34 6.30 -8.65 6.12
C TYR A 34 4.94 -8.84 5.48
N ALA A 35 4.36 -10.03 5.61
CA ALA A 35 3.05 -10.30 5.04
C ALA A 35 2.20 -11.15 5.97
N LEU A 36 0.90 -11.10 5.77
CA LEU A 36 -0.06 -11.96 6.45
C LEU A 36 -0.58 -12.98 5.44
N ALA A 37 -0.34 -14.25 5.68
CA ALA A 37 -0.79 -15.36 4.83
C ALA A 37 -1.83 -16.22 5.54
N ASN A 38 -2.39 -17.20 4.80
CA ASN A 38 -3.40 -18.12 5.34
C ASN A 38 -4.58 -17.38 5.98
N ASN A 39 -5.12 -16.39 5.27
CA ASN A 39 -6.21 -15.52 5.73
C ASN A 39 -5.88 -14.82 7.06
N GLY A 40 -4.64 -14.34 7.20
CA GLY A 40 -4.20 -13.53 8.33
C GLY A 40 -3.80 -14.32 9.60
N THR A 41 -3.71 -15.64 9.54
CA THR A 41 -3.31 -16.47 10.69
C THR A 41 -1.81 -16.72 10.79
N THR A 42 -1.07 -16.34 9.75
CA THR A 42 0.37 -16.57 9.65
C THR A 42 1.10 -15.28 9.29
N LEU A 43 2.04 -14.86 10.13
CA LEU A 43 3.01 -13.84 9.76
C LEU A 43 4.10 -14.47 8.90
N VAL A 44 4.37 -13.88 7.77
CA VAL A 44 5.48 -14.22 6.87
C VAL A 44 6.52 -13.11 6.96
N THR A 45 7.78 -13.45 7.16
CA THR A 45 8.89 -12.51 7.16
C THR A 45 9.88 -12.87 6.07
N MET A 46 10.14 -11.93 5.18
CA MET A 46 11.13 -12.02 4.10
C MET A 46 12.35 -11.20 4.54
N GLY A 47 13.48 -11.86 4.77
CA GLY A 47 14.69 -11.16 5.18
C GLY A 47 15.21 -10.19 4.12
N SER A 48 14.79 -10.38 2.86
CA SER A 48 15.03 -9.46 1.74
C SER A 48 13.95 -9.65 0.67
N ILE A 49 13.38 -8.55 0.19
CA ILE A 49 12.43 -8.56 -0.94
C ILE A 49 13.11 -8.91 -2.29
N ALA A 50 14.44 -8.84 -2.37
CA ALA A 50 15.19 -9.37 -3.52
C ALA A 50 15.18 -10.92 -3.59
N SER A 51 14.76 -11.59 -2.52
CA SER A 51 14.61 -13.04 -2.46
C SER A 51 13.32 -13.42 -1.72
N PRO A 52 12.15 -12.99 -2.19
CA PRO A 52 10.89 -13.03 -1.44
C PRO A 52 10.39 -14.46 -1.16
N ALA A 53 10.85 -15.45 -1.94
CA ALA A 53 10.55 -16.85 -1.69
C ALA A 53 11.32 -17.46 -0.49
N LYS A 54 12.38 -16.76 0.00
CA LYS A 54 13.09 -17.13 1.24
C LYS A 54 12.42 -16.42 2.41
N MET A 55 11.57 -17.15 3.13
CA MET A 55 10.75 -16.57 4.19
C MET A 55 10.72 -17.47 5.42
N ASP A 56 10.60 -16.83 6.57
CA ASP A 56 10.22 -17.46 7.82
C ASP A 56 8.72 -17.27 8.07
N THR A 57 8.09 -18.17 8.79
CA THR A 57 6.66 -18.11 9.09
C THR A 57 6.40 -18.31 10.57
N PHE A 58 5.46 -17.54 11.11
CA PHE A 58 5.05 -17.60 12.51
C PHE A 58 3.53 -17.69 12.60
N THR A 59 3.00 -18.69 13.31
CA THR A 59 1.57 -18.76 13.59
C THR A 59 1.19 -17.67 14.59
N LEU A 60 0.22 -16.85 14.26
CA LEU A 60 -0.27 -15.78 15.12
C LEU A 60 -1.27 -16.31 16.15
N SER A 61 -1.26 -15.73 17.36
CA SER A 61 -2.23 -16.06 18.41
C SER A 61 -3.66 -15.59 18.09
N ASN A 62 -3.77 -14.52 17.29
CA ASN A 62 -5.03 -13.99 16.75
C ASN A 62 -4.85 -13.72 15.25
N LYS A 63 -5.91 -13.92 14.48
CA LYS A 63 -5.96 -13.48 13.08
C LYS A 63 -5.73 -11.97 13.01
N LEU A 64 -4.93 -11.52 12.04
CA LEU A 64 -4.83 -10.13 11.63
C LEU A 64 -5.45 -9.95 10.25
N ASP A 65 -6.13 -8.82 10.05
CA ASP A 65 -6.78 -8.46 8.78
C ASP A 65 -5.88 -7.57 7.92
N ALA A 66 -4.92 -6.86 8.53
CA ALA A 66 -3.95 -6.00 7.84
C ALA A 66 -2.67 -5.84 8.65
N VAL A 67 -1.59 -5.45 7.97
CA VAL A 67 -0.27 -5.14 8.55
C VAL A 67 0.32 -3.92 7.88
N ALA A 68 1.05 -3.09 8.65
CA ALA A 68 1.80 -1.93 8.14
C ALA A 68 3.11 -1.76 8.90
N TYR A 69 4.17 -1.37 8.19
CA TYR A 69 5.45 -1.01 8.79
C TYR A 69 5.54 0.51 8.97
N ARG A 70 5.95 0.97 10.16
CA ARG A 70 6.10 2.38 10.49
C ARG A 70 7.50 2.86 10.08
N PRO A 71 7.67 3.64 9.00
CA PRO A 71 8.99 4.00 8.51
C PRO A 71 9.81 4.79 9.52
N VAL A 72 9.17 5.68 10.30
CA VAL A 72 9.85 6.58 11.25
C VAL A 72 10.52 5.83 12.40
N THR A 73 9.88 4.78 12.94
CA THR A 73 10.35 4.09 14.16
C THR A 73 10.76 2.64 13.95
N GLY A 74 10.34 2.03 12.84
CA GLY A 74 10.61 0.61 12.55
C GLY A 74 9.63 -0.37 13.21
N GLU A 75 8.49 0.11 13.70
CA GLU A 75 7.46 -0.75 14.30
C GLU A 75 6.62 -1.44 13.24
N LEU A 76 6.32 -2.72 13.44
CA LEU A 76 5.31 -3.45 12.66
C LEU A 76 4.00 -3.44 13.43
N LEU A 77 2.95 -2.92 12.81
CA LEU A 77 1.61 -2.88 13.38
C LEU A 77 0.66 -3.79 12.62
N GLY A 78 -0.33 -4.34 13.34
CA GLY A 78 -1.40 -5.13 12.75
C GLY A 78 -2.77 -4.63 13.21
N TYR A 79 -3.77 -4.88 12.40
CA TYR A 79 -5.17 -4.58 12.73
C TYR A 79 -6.02 -5.82 12.64
N SER A 80 -6.94 -5.99 13.57
CA SER A 80 -8.01 -6.98 13.48
C SER A 80 -9.18 -6.59 14.38
N ASN A 81 -10.38 -6.68 13.82
CA ASN A 81 -11.65 -6.63 14.56
C ASN A 81 -11.74 -5.52 15.62
N GLY A 82 -11.31 -4.29 15.27
CA GLY A 82 -11.39 -3.15 16.17
C GLY A 82 -10.28 -3.09 17.21
N ALA A 83 -9.17 -3.78 16.99
CA ALA A 83 -7.96 -3.67 17.80
C ALA A 83 -6.73 -3.42 16.93
N VAL A 84 -5.77 -2.66 17.43
CA VAL A 84 -4.46 -2.43 16.82
C VAL A 84 -3.40 -3.09 17.68
N TYR A 85 -2.53 -3.84 17.04
CA TYR A 85 -1.48 -4.62 17.69
C TYR A 85 -0.09 -4.15 17.25
N SER A 86 0.87 -4.17 18.17
CA SER A 86 2.28 -4.26 17.82
C SER A 86 2.60 -5.73 17.52
N VAL A 87 3.36 -5.95 16.45
CA VAL A 87 3.73 -7.29 15.96
C VAL A 87 5.24 -7.47 16.08
N ASP A 88 5.67 -8.46 16.83
CA ASP A 88 7.08 -8.86 16.86
C ASP A 88 7.40 -9.69 15.60
N ALA A 89 8.15 -9.10 14.69
CA ALA A 89 8.48 -9.70 13.40
C ALA A 89 9.36 -10.96 13.49
N LYS A 90 9.97 -11.23 14.65
CA LYS A 90 10.85 -12.41 14.87
C LYS A 90 10.14 -13.58 15.54
N SER A 91 8.96 -13.36 16.07
CA SER A 91 8.22 -14.40 16.82
C SER A 91 6.73 -14.46 16.47
N GLY A 92 6.18 -13.47 15.77
CA GLY A 92 4.74 -13.33 15.55
C GLY A 92 3.95 -12.96 16.81
N LYS A 93 4.64 -12.58 17.91
CA LYS A 93 3.95 -12.17 19.14
C LYS A 93 3.17 -10.90 18.91
N LEU A 94 1.89 -10.92 19.31
CA LEU A 94 1.00 -9.76 19.25
C LEU A 94 0.88 -9.12 20.64
N THR A 95 0.91 -7.78 20.66
CA THR A 95 0.63 -6.99 21.85
C THR A 95 -0.45 -5.97 21.50
N ASP A 96 -1.61 -6.07 22.14
CA ASP A 96 -2.71 -5.11 21.97
C ASP A 96 -2.27 -3.73 22.50
N LEU A 97 -2.40 -2.70 21.66
CA LEU A 97 -2.03 -1.33 21.99
C LEU A 97 -3.14 -0.57 22.75
N GLY A 98 -4.31 -1.19 22.94
CA GLY A 98 -5.45 -0.58 23.61
C GLY A 98 -5.95 0.68 22.89
N ALA A 99 -5.93 0.71 21.57
CA ALA A 99 -6.34 1.86 20.75
C ALA A 99 -7.82 2.19 20.98
N THR A 100 -8.14 3.48 21.11
CA THR A 100 -9.51 3.95 21.29
C THR A 100 -10.17 4.20 19.93
N PHE A 101 -11.22 3.45 19.61
CA PHE A 101 -12.01 3.63 18.39
C PHE A 101 -13.15 4.61 18.66
N THR A 102 -13.10 5.80 18.05
CA THR A 102 -14.05 6.88 18.30
C THR A 102 -15.17 6.92 17.28
N ASN A 103 -16.39 7.28 17.70
CA ASN A 103 -17.53 7.55 16.81
C ASN A 103 -17.84 6.44 15.78
N GLY A 104 -17.76 5.18 16.18
CA GLY A 104 -18.02 4.05 15.28
C GLY A 104 -16.95 3.86 14.22
N ALA A 105 -15.72 4.27 14.49
CA ALA A 105 -14.56 4.07 13.63
C ALA A 105 -14.18 2.58 13.59
N MET A 106 -14.95 1.78 12.85
CA MET A 106 -14.71 0.34 12.71
C MET A 106 -14.95 -0.07 11.26
N ILE A 107 -14.07 -0.91 10.72
CA ILE A 107 -14.30 -1.62 9.46
C ILE A 107 -15.30 -2.74 9.73
N SER A 108 -16.24 -2.95 8.82
CA SER A 108 -17.23 -4.01 8.96
C SER A 108 -16.54 -5.39 9.07
N LYS A 109 -17.06 -6.23 9.95
CA LYS A 109 -16.62 -7.64 10.04
C LYS A 109 -16.90 -8.43 8.75
N ASP A 110 -17.80 -7.93 7.90
CA ASP A 110 -18.17 -8.52 6.64
C ASP A 110 -17.34 -7.96 5.47
N ALA A 111 -16.42 -7.03 5.72
CA ALA A 111 -15.45 -6.57 4.72
C ALA A 111 -14.55 -7.73 4.31
N SER A 112 -14.37 -7.92 3.00
CA SER A 112 -13.52 -8.99 2.45
C SER A 112 -12.03 -8.74 2.70
N ALA A 113 -11.63 -7.46 2.82
CA ALA A 113 -10.26 -7.05 3.02
C ALA A 113 -10.15 -5.74 3.83
N THR A 114 -8.98 -5.54 4.42
CA THR A 114 -8.55 -4.30 5.07
C THR A 114 -7.17 -3.93 4.53
N ALA A 115 -7.06 -2.75 3.96
CA ALA A 115 -5.80 -2.14 3.56
C ALA A 115 -5.24 -1.30 4.72
N MET A 116 -3.92 -1.30 4.93
CA MET A 116 -3.29 -0.55 6.01
C MET A 116 -1.90 -0.08 5.58
N ASP A 117 -1.62 1.25 5.72
CA ASP A 117 -0.30 1.78 5.49
C ASP A 117 -0.06 3.12 6.20
N PHE A 118 1.22 3.46 6.41
CA PHE A 118 1.67 4.68 7.07
C PHE A 118 1.78 5.86 6.12
N ASN A 119 1.03 6.94 6.41
CA ASN A 119 1.32 8.25 5.87
C ASN A 119 2.57 8.81 6.56
N ASN A 120 3.72 8.69 5.90
CA ASN A 120 5.02 9.05 6.46
C ASN A 120 5.19 10.57 6.72
N ALA A 121 4.40 11.44 6.07
CA ALA A 121 4.45 12.88 6.32
C ALA A 121 3.92 13.25 7.72
N ILE A 122 2.88 12.58 8.16
CA ILE A 122 2.25 12.84 9.47
C ILE A 122 2.52 11.76 10.51
N ASP A 123 3.09 10.62 10.10
CA ASP A 123 3.35 9.46 10.97
C ASP A 123 2.06 8.89 11.58
N ALA A 124 1.07 8.63 10.74
CA ALA A 124 -0.22 8.04 11.12
C ALA A 124 -0.65 7.00 10.09
N VAL A 125 -1.43 6.01 10.52
CA VAL A 125 -1.83 4.87 9.71
C VAL A 125 -3.18 5.10 9.06
N ARG A 126 -3.26 4.98 7.73
CA ARG A 126 -4.52 4.86 7.01
C ARG A 126 -4.98 3.41 7.00
N MET A 127 -6.22 3.18 7.38
CA MET A 127 -6.88 1.88 7.24
C MET A 127 -8.12 2.06 6.35
N VAL A 128 -8.24 1.23 5.32
CA VAL A 128 -9.36 1.26 4.36
C VAL A 128 -9.96 -0.12 4.28
N GLY A 129 -11.26 -0.22 4.54
CA GLY A 129 -12.00 -1.46 4.36
C GLY A 129 -12.54 -1.59 2.94
N SER A 130 -12.68 -2.82 2.43
CA SER A 130 -13.36 -3.10 1.17
C SER A 130 -14.84 -2.71 1.18
N ASP A 131 -15.41 -2.44 2.36
CA ASP A 131 -16.73 -1.87 2.57
C ASP A 131 -16.79 -0.33 2.37
N GLY A 132 -15.68 0.28 1.94
CA GLY A 132 -15.52 1.72 1.78
C GLY A 132 -15.19 2.47 3.06
N THR A 133 -15.08 1.81 4.20
CA THR A 133 -14.69 2.47 5.47
C THR A 133 -13.29 3.05 5.37
N ASN A 134 -13.11 4.31 5.80
CA ASN A 134 -11.87 5.05 5.74
C ASN A 134 -11.51 5.59 7.12
N LEU A 135 -10.47 5.04 7.73
CA LEU A 135 -10.04 5.30 9.09
C LEU A 135 -8.59 5.82 9.13
N VAL A 136 -8.25 6.52 10.21
CA VAL A 136 -6.85 6.82 10.56
C VAL A 136 -6.60 6.41 12.00
N TYR A 137 -5.59 5.60 12.21
CA TYR A 137 -5.01 5.37 13.52
C TYR A 137 -3.84 6.33 13.74
N PHE A 138 -3.88 7.04 14.85
CA PHE A 138 -2.81 7.90 15.34
C PHE A 138 -2.02 7.11 16.39
N PRO A 139 -0.77 6.69 16.11
CA PRO A 139 -0.04 5.79 17.00
C PRO A 139 0.20 6.36 18.40
N VAL A 140 0.57 5.49 19.33
CA VAL A 140 1.11 5.90 20.63
C VAL A 140 2.29 6.84 20.39
N GLY A 141 2.31 7.99 21.10
CA GLY A 141 3.34 9.01 20.90
C GLY A 141 3.14 9.90 19.67
N PHE A 142 1.99 9.82 18.99
CA PHE A 142 1.65 10.72 17.90
C PHE A 142 1.62 12.18 18.37
N GLY A 143 2.41 13.03 17.69
CA GLY A 143 2.56 14.43 18.07
C GLY A 143 3.12 14.62 19.47
N ASP A 144 3.34 15.89 19.86
CA ASP A 144 3.70 16.22 21.22
C ASP A 144 2.40 16.56 22.01
N GLN A 145 1.97 15.64 22.88
CA GLN A 145 0.72 15.73 23.66
C GLN A 145 -0.57 15.84 22.81
N ASP A 146 -0.57 15.32 21.58
CA ASP A 146 -1.75 15.29 20.73
C ASP A 146 -2.82 14.36 21.33
N LYS A 147 -4.04 14.91 21.51
CA LYS A 147 -5.17 14.16 22.11
C LYS A 147 -5.63 12.97 21.26
N ARG A 148 -5.21 12.91 19.99
CA ARG A 148 -5.51 11.79 19.08
C ARG A 148 -4.56 10.61 19.28
N ALA A 149 -3.45 10.76 20.01
CA ALA A 149 -2.52 9.68 20.25
C ALA A 149 -3.24 8.43 20.77
N ASN A 150 -2.91 7.28 20.22
CA ASN A 150 -3.53 5.98 20.47
C ASN A 150 -5.05 5.94 20.20
N SER A 151 -5.52 6.66 19.16
CA SER A 151 -6.94 6.65 18.79
C SER A 151 -7.14 6.42 17.28
N VAL A 152 -8.30 5.87 16.93
CA VAL A 152 -8.77 5.65 15.56
C VAL A 152 -9.95 6.58 15.29
N LEU A 153 -9.86 7.34 14.21
CA LEU A 153 -10.91 8.25 13.74
C LEU A 153 -11.45 7.81 12.38
N LYS A 154 -12.75 8.02 12.16
CA LYS A 154 -13.41 7.76 10.88
C LYS A 154 -13.46 9.03 10.03
N PHE A 155 -13.21 8.87 8.72
CA PHE A 155 -13.27 9.91 7.71
C PHE A 155 -14.29 9.55 6.62
N THR A 156 -14.39 10.36 5.56
CA THR A 156 -15.29 10.13 4.44
C THR A 156 -15.01 8.78 3.81
N SER A 157 -16.05 7.96 3.61
CA SER A 157 -15.93 6.67 2.93
C SER A 157 -15.37 6.84 1.52
N THR A 158 -14.71 5.81 1.02
CA THR A 158 -14.12 5.83 -0.32
C THR A 158 -15.20 5.79 -1.40
N PHE A 159 -14.98 6.57 -2.46
CA PHE A 159 -15.86 6.62 -3.64
C PHE A 159 -15.09 7.16 -4.86
N TYR A 160 -15.48 6.72 -6.05
CA TYR A 160 -14.94 7.27 -7.30
C TYR A 160 -15.53 8.66 -7.58
N VAL A 161 -14.66 9.62 -7.89
CA VAL A 161 -15.08 11.00 -8.18
C VAL A 161 -15.88 11.08 -9.48
N LYS A 162 -16.66 12.15 -9.60
CA LYS A 162 -17.40 12.45 -10.85
C LYS A 162 -16.45 12.57 -12.03
N GLY A 163 -16.78 11.93 -13.13
CA GLY A 163 -16.00 11.90 -14.37
C GLY A 163 -14.88 10.86 -14.39
N ASP A 164 -14.70 10.09 -13.32
CA ASP A 164 -13.80 8.93 -13.33
C ASP A 164 -14.38 7.80 -14.18
N SER A 165 -13.52 6.97 -14.78
CA SER A 165 -13.96 5.81 -15.59
C SER A 165 -14.78 4.79 -14.79
N ASN A 166 -14.62 4.76 -13.48
CA ASN A 166 -15.34 3.89 -12.54
C ASN A 166 -16.38 4.65 -11.70
N GLU A 167 -16.78 5.88 -12.10
CA GLU A 167 -17.84 6.65 -11.42
C GLU A 167 -19.08 5.80 -11.17
N GLY A 168 -19.58 5.80 -9.93
CA GLY A 168 -20.76 5.03 -9.52
C GLY A 168 -20.50 3.56 -9.18
N MET A 169 -19.29 3.04 -9.40
CA MET A 169 -18.89 1.73 -8.90
C MET A 169 -18.62 1.80 -7.39
N THR A 170 -19.02 0.76 -6.66
CA THR A 170 -18.60 0.58 -5.27
C THR A 170 -17.20 0.01 -5.26
N PRO A 171 -16.19 0.71 -4.70
CA PRO A 171 -14.82 0.20 -4.66
C PRO A 171 -14.67 -0.94 -3.67
N GLU A 172 -13.78 -1.89 -3.95
CA GLU A 172 -13.35 -2.96 -3.06
C GLU A 172 -11.83 -2.84 -2.84
N ILE A 173 -11.42 -1.82 -2.08
CA ILE A 173 -10.00 -1.58 -1.78
C ILE A 173 -9.47 -2.70 -0.88
N PHE A 174 -8.43 -3.41 -1.32
CA PHE A 174 -7.80 -4.48 -0.55
C PHE A 174 -6.36 -4.17 -0.10
N ALA A 175 -5.73 -3.16 -0.70
CA ALA A 175 -4.39 -2.72 -0.33
C ALA A 175 -4.21 -1.23 -0.61
N ASN A 176 -3.37 -0.54 0.17
CA ASN A 176 -3.01 0.86 -0.04
C ASN A 176 -1.55 1.11 0.36
N ALA A 177 -0.93 2.13 -0.23
CA ALA A 177 0.44 2.50 0.04
C ALA A 177 0.66 4.01 -0.13
N TYR A 178 1.59 4.56 0.65
CA TYR A 178 2.01 5.96 0.55
C TYR A 178 3.41 6.06 -0.06
N THR A 179 3.59 7.03 -0.95
CA THR A 179 4.91 7.45 -1.44
C THR A 179 5.74 8.08 -0.32
N ASN A 180 7.04 8.21 -0.56
CA ASN A 180 7.98 8.84 0.36
C ASN A 180 8.06 8.15 1.72
N ALA A 181 7.97 6.81 1.74
CA ALA A 181 8.16 5.98 2.94
C ALA A 181 9.66 5.83 3.26
N ILE A 182 10.24 6.88 3.85
CA ILE A 182 11.68 6.99 4.13
C ILE A 182 11.98 6.45 5.52
N ALA A 183 12.98 5.57 5.64
CA ALA A 183 13.36 4.99 6.92
C ALA A 183 13.94 6.03 7.90
N GLY A 184 13.41 6.05 9.13
CA GLY A 184 13.91 6.86 10.25
C GLY A 184 13.59 8.34 10.17
N ALA A 185 12.80 8.80 9.19
CA ALA A 185 12.44 10.20 9.02
C ALA A 185 11.00 10.38 8.53
N LYS A 186 10.40 11.53 8.81
CA LYS A 186 9.15 11.94 8.18
C LYS A 186 9.43 12.53 6.82
N ALA A 187 8.52 12.30 5.87
CA ALA A 187 8.54 12.95 4.58
C ALA A 187 7.95 14.37 4.64
N SER A 188 8.32 15.23 3.69
CA SER A 188 7.71 16.56 3.54
C SER A 188 6.29 16.47 2.98
N SER A 189 6.02 15.47 2.14
CA SER A 189 4.72 15.18 1.54
C SER A 189 4.59 13.72 1.17
N THR A 190 3.35 13.25 0.99
CA THR A 190 3.04 11.91 0.52
C THR A 190 1.89 11.94 -0.47
N PHE A 191 1.87 10.97 -1.36
CA PHE A 191 0.74 10.67 -2.22
C PHE A 191 0.27 9.24 -1.92
N GLN A 192 -1.04 8.99 -1.93
CA GLN A 192 -1.59 7.68 -1.63
C GLN A 192 -2.11 6.98 -2.87
N PHE A 193 -1.68 5.74 -3.05
CA PHE A 193 -2.24 4.80 -4.01
C PHE A 193 -3.00 3.69 -3.29
N ALA A 194 -3.88 3.01 -4.02
CA ALA A 194 -4.56 1.81 -3.55
C ALA A 194 -4.81 0.84 -4.71
N LEU A 195 -5.06 -0.43 -4.36
CA LEU A 195 -5.48 -1.46 -5.30
C LEU A 195 -6.94 -1.80 -5.03
N ASP A 196 -7.75 -1.78 -6.09
CA ASP A 196 -9.18 -2.08 -6.08
C ASP A 196 -9.43 -3.38 -6.85
N SER A 197 -9.86 -4.44 -6.17
CA SER A 197 -10.18 -5.73 -6.79
C SER A 197 -11.47 -5.71 -7.59
N LYS A 198 -12.41 -4.80 -7.27
CA LYS A 198 -13.66 -4.68 -8.04
C LYS A 198 -13.45 -4.18 -9.46
N THR A 199 -12.44 -3.36 -9.62
CA THR A 199 -12.13 -2.72 -10.91
C THR A 199 -10.76 -3.12 -11.45
N ASP A 200 -10.03 -4.03 -10.80
CA ASP A 200 -8.67 -4.46 -11.16
C ASP A 200 -7.73 -3.29 -11.44
N SER A 201 -7.80 -2.27 -10.61
CA SER A 201 -7.17 -1.00 -10.90
C SER A 201 -6.22 -0.53 -9.81
N LEU A 202 -5.14 0.12 -10.23
CA LEU A 202 -4.40 1.06 -9.43
C LEU A 202 -5.19 2.36 -9.39
N VAL A 203 -5.47 2.86 -8.21
CA VAL A 203 -6.20 4.11 -7.98
C VAL A 203 -5.40 5.04 -7.07
N SER A 204 -5.60 6.34 -7.18
CA SER A 204 -5.18 7.30 -6.16
C SER A 204 -6.30 7.48 -5.14
N LEU A 205 -5.93 7.69 -3.87
CA LEU A 205 -6.88 7.94 -2.78
C LEU A 205 -6.56 9.28 -2.10
N ALA A 206 -7.54 10.19 -2.12
CA ALA A 206 -7.40 11.52 -1.51
C ALA A 206 -7.67 11.45 0.01
N ASN A 207 -6.80 10.76 0.75
CA ASN A 207 -6.76 10.76 2.22
C ASN A 207 -8.16 10.85 2.91
N ASN A 208 -8.41 11.94 3.64
CA ASN A 208 -9.63 12.13 4.44
C ASN A 208 -10.89 12.39 3.59
N ALA A 209 -10.74 12.85 2.35
CA ALA A 209 -11.86 13.07 1.43
C ALA A 209 -12.45 11.75 0.90
N GLY A 210 -11.68 10.66 0.91
CA GLY A 210 -12.11 9.36 0.43
C GLY A 210 -12.28 9.29 -1.09
N GLU A 211 -11.86 10.32 -1.81
CA GLU A 211 -11.97 10.41 -3.27
C GLU A 211 -10.99 9.47 -3.95
N LEU A 212 -11.51 8.62 -4.82
CA LEU A 212 -10.72 7.73 -5.67
C LEU A 212 -10.68 8.26 -7.11
N LYS A 213 -9.51 8.15 -7.73
CA LYS A 213 -9.34 8.36 -9.17
C LYS A 213 -8.56 7.19 -9.75
N THR A 214 -9.08 6.63 -10.81
CA THR A 214 -8.43 5.54 -11.54
C THR A 214 -7.14 6.06 -12.19
N VAL A 215 -6.03 5.42 -11.87
CA VAL A 215 -4.73 5.68 -12.50
C VAL A 215 -4.59 4.79 -13.74
N ALA A 216 -4.70 3.48 -13.55
CA ALA A 216 -4.59 2.50 -14.63
C ALA A 216 -5.18 1.16 -14.20
N LYS A 217 -5.47 0.29 -15.17
CA LYS A 217 -5.72 -1.13 -14.92
C LYS A 217 -4.43 -1.83 -14.54
N ILE A 218 -4.51 -2.80 -13.62
CA ILE A 218 -3.37 -3.68 -13.36
C ILE A 218 -3.21 -4.65 -14.54
N THR A 219 -1.98 -4.77 -15.02
CA THR A 219 -1.63 -5.69 -16.10
C THR A 219 -0.41 -6.52 -15.72
N ILE A 220 -0.39 -7.78 -16.14
CA ILE A 220 0.77 -8.67 -16.06
C ILE A 220 1.14 -9.08 -17.49
N ASP A 221 2.40 -8.90 -17.88
CA ASP A 221 2.86 -9.12 -19.26
C ASP A 221 2.00 -8.37 -20.31
N GLY A 222 1.54 -7.15 -19.96
CA GLY A 222 0.71 -6.32 -20.83
C GLY A 222 -0.74 -6.80 -20.98
N LYS A 223 -1.17 -7.80 -20.21
CA LYS A 223 -2.53 -8.32 -20.23
C LYS A 223 -3.27 -7.90 -18.96
N ALA A 224 -4.51 -7.47 -19.10
CA ALA A 224 -5.40 -7.24 -17.96
C ALA A 224 -5.58 -8.54 -17.17
N VAL A 225 -5.67 -8.43 -15.86
CA VAL A 225 -5.84 -9.54 -14.93
C VAL A 225 -7.07 -9.32 -14.06
N ASP A 226 -7.58 -10.39 -13.49
CA ASP A 226 -8.69 -10.41 -12.55
C ASP A 226 -8.09 -10.62 -11.15
N LEU A 227 -8.12 -9.58 -10.32
CA LEU A 227 -7.52 -9.58 -9.00
C LEU A 227 -8.50 -10.09 -7.95
N SER A 228 -8.06 -11.03 -7.13
CA SER A 228 -8.80 -11.29 -5.90
C SER A 228 -8.55 -10.18 -4.87
N SER A 229 -9.39 -10.12 -3.84
CA SER A 229 -9.16 -9.20 -2.70
C SER A 229 -8.07 -9.69 -1.73
N MET A 230 -7.31 -10.72 -2.13
CA MET A 230 -6.21 -11.29 -1.36
C MET A 230 -4.89 -10.76 -1.86
N GLY A 231 -4.14 -10.09 -0.96
CA GLY A 231 -2.86 -9.52 -1.33
C GLY A 231 -2.40 -8.45 -0.37
N GLY A 232 -1.54 -7.58 -0.87
CA GLY A 232 -1.05 -6.42 -0.15
C GLY A 232 -0.17 -5.57 -1.06
N PHE A 233 0.05 -4.34 -0.69
CA PHE A 233 0.76 -3.36 -1.50
C PHE A 233 1.48 -2.38 -0.59
N ASP A 234 2.75 -2.11 -0.88
CA ASP A 234 3.54 -1.13 -0.16
C ASP A 234 4.56 -0.44 -1.06
N ILE A 235 4.99 0.75 -0.65
CA ILE A 235 5.97 1.58 -1.33
C ILE A 235 7.10 1.89 -0.35
N VAL A 236 8.34 1.73 -0.79
CA VAL A 236 9.52 2.14 -0.06
C VAL A 236 10.29 3.19 -0.85
N SER A 237 10.88 4.15 -0.15
CA SER A 237 11.59 5.26 -0.79
C SER A 237 12.98 5.40 -0.18
N ALA A 238 14.01 5.37 -1.01
CA ALA A 238 15.39 5.63 -0.57
C ALA A 238 15.57 7.09 -0.14
N GLU A 239 14.89 7.98 -0.85
CA GLU A 239 14.79 9.43 -0.62
C GLU A 239 13.47 9.96 -1.17
N GLU A 240 13.09 11.18 -0.85
CA GLU A 240 11.84 11.78 -1.38
C GLU A 240 11.83 11.80 -2.92
N GLY A 241 10.73 11.29 -3.50
CA GLY A 241 10.54 11.17 -4.95
C GLY A 241 11.24 9.95 -5.58
N SER A 242 11.89 9.09 -4.79
CA SER A 242 12.50 7.85 -5.26
C SER A 242 11.72 6.63 -4.74
N ASP A 243 10.55 6.43 -5.30
CA ASP A 243 9.58 5.42 -4.85
C ASP A 243 9.74 4.10 -5.59
N ALA A 244 9.79 2.98 -4.86
CA ALA A 244 9.73 1.63 -5.38
C ALA A 244 8.50 0.92 -4.81
N ALA A 245 7.60 0.47 -5.68
CA ALA A 245 6.32 -0.11 -5.30
C ALA A 245 6.32 -1.62 -5.49
N TYR A 246 5.84 -2.35 -4.48
CA TYR A 246 5.79 -3.80 -4.46
C TYR A 246 4.40 -4.28 -4.02
N ALA A 247 3.96 -5.39 -4.61
CA ALA A 247 2.68 -5.99 -4.25
C ALA A 247 2.79 -7.51 -4.17
N ILE A 248 2.02 -8.09 -3.27
CA ILE A 248 1.60 -9.48 -3.34
C ILE A 248 0.23 -9.48 -4.01
N LEU A 249 0.12 -10.12 -5.17
CA LEU A 249 -1.14 -10.26 -5.91
C LEU A 249 -1.51 -11.72 -6.03
N GLN A 250 -2.77 -12.02 -5.75
CA GLN A 250 -3.40 -13.30 -6.04
C GLN A 250 -4.49 -13.07 -7.08
N LEU A 251 -4.47 -13.83 -8.16
CA LEU A 251 -5.48 -13.74 -9.19
C LEU A 251 -6.73 -14.50 -8.78
N GLU A 252 -7.87 -14.11 -9.31
CA GLU A 252 -9.14 -14.79 -9.04
C GLU A 252 -9.07 -16.26 -9.53
N GLY A 253 -9.52 -17.18 -8.66
CA GLY A 253 -9.42 -18.62 -8.91
C GLY A 253 -8.07 -19.27 -8.65
N GLU A 254 -7.00 -18.50 -8.41
CA GLU A 254 -5.69 -19.07 -8.08
C GLU A 254 -5.54 -19.34 -6.58
N SER A 255 -4.87 -20.42 -6.23
CA SER A 255 -4.62 -20.79 -4.83
C SER A 255 -3.32 -20.21 -4.25
N LYS A 256 -2.48 -19.64 -5.09
CA LYS A 256 -1.17 -19.06 -4.74
C LYS A 256 -1.08 -17.64 -5.24
N ALA A 257 -0.21 -16.86 -4.62
CA ALA A 257 0.09 -15.49 -5.00
C ALA A 257 1.46 -15.37 -5.66
N GLY A 258 1.67 -14.26 -6.36
CA GLY A 258 2.97 -13.82 -6.83
C GLY A 258 3.42 -12.55 -6.11
N PHE A 259 4.72 -12.32 -6.08
CA PHE A 259 5.34 -11.08 -5.63
C PHE A 259 5.75 -10.26 -6.86
N TYR A 260 5.31 -9.01 -6.91
CA TYR A 260 5.44 -8.14 -8.09
C TYR A 260 6.03 -6.78 -7.72
N SER A 261 6.77 -6.17 -8.66
CA SER A 261 6.95 -4.72 -8.69
C SER A 261 5.81 -4.08 -9.48
N ILE A 262 5.38 -2.87 -9.08
CA ILE A 262 4.27 -2.14 -9.70
C ILE A 262 4.76 -0.80 -10.26
N ASP A 263 4.47 -0.54 -11.52
CA ASP A 263 4.64 0.79 -12.11
C ASP A 263 3.46 1.67 -11.70
N LEU A 264 3.72 2.70 -10.90
CA LEU A 264 2.70 3.60 -10.34
C LEU A 264 2.03 4.52 -11.37
N THR A 265 2.50 4.54 -12.61
CA THR A 265 1.94 5.34 -13.71
C THR A 265 1.05 4.53 -14.62
N THR A 266 1.47 3.29 -14.91
CA THR A 266 0.83 2.44 -15.92
C THR A 266 0.05 1.27 -15.34
N GLY A 267 0.22 0.97 -14.04
CA GLY A 267 -0.35 -0.21 -13.40
C GLY A 267 0.29 -1.54 -13.86
N ALA A 268 1.41 -1.49 -14.57
CA ALA A 268 2.11 -2.69 -15.00
C ALA A 268 2.73 -3.39 -13.81
N ALA A 269 2.37 -4.66 -13.60
CA ALA A 269 2.93 -5.53 -12.59
C ALA A 269 3.95 -6.49 -13.23
N THR A 270 5.18 -6.47 -12.72
CA THR A 270 6.25 -7.37 -13.17
C THR A 270 6.51 -8.42 -12.10
N LEU A 271 6.34 -9.70 -12.45
CA LEU A 271 6.57 -10.82 -11.54
C LEU A 271 8.04 -10.88 -11.13
N MET A 272 8.28 -10.86 -9.82
CA MET A 272 9.61 -11.03 -9.22
C MET A 272 9.81 -12.46 -8.70
N ALA A 273 8.75 -13.06 -8.13
CA ALA A 273 8.77 -14.45 -7.67
C ALA A 273 7.37 -15.02 -7.49
N ASP A 274 7.20 -16.31 -7.72
CA ASP A 274 6.05 -17.08 -7.25
C ASP A 274 6.18 -17.35 -5.75
N LEU A 275 5.09 -17.15 -5.01
CA LEU A 275 5.04 -17.46 -3.59
C LEU A 275 4.47 -18.86 -3.36
N PRO A 276 4.97 -19.63 -2.36
CA PRO A 276 4.53 -21.02 -2.15
C PRO A 276 3.13 -21.13 -1.55
N MET A 277 2.51 -20.01 -1.16
CA MET A 277 1.22 -19.94 -0.46
C MET A 277 0.33 -18.83 -1.03
N GLY A 278 -0.90 -18.76 -0.55
CA GLY A 278 -1.88 -17.72 -0.86
C GLY A 278 -2.68 -17.29 0.38
N GLY A 279 -3.83 -16.66 0.16
CA GLY A 279 -4.66 -16.14 1.23
C GLY A 279 -3.97 -15.00 1.99
N PHE A 280 -3.26 -14.12 1.25
CA PHE A 280 -2.63 -12.95 1.85
C PHE A 280 -3.68 -11.88 2.18
N SER A 281 -3.56 -11.25 3.34
CA SER A 281 -4.44 -10.16 3.81
C SER A 281 -3.68 -8.88 4.16
N GLY A 282 -2.42 -8.78 3.77
CA GLY A 282 -1.60 -7.60 3.97
C GLY A 282 -0.14 -7.84 3.62
N PHE A 283 0.54 -6.75 3.28
CA PHE A 283 1.97 -6.74 2.98
C PHE A 283 2.55 -5.38 3.36
N ALA A 284 3.74 -5.38 3.93
CA ALA A 284 4.50 -4.18 4.30
C ALA A 284 5.99 -4.41 4.06
N VAL A 285 6.73 -3.35 3.75
CA VAL A 285 8.19 -3.38 3.60
C VAL A 285 8.87 -2.48 4.62
N SER A 286 10.03 -2.92 5.12
CA SER A 286 10.87 -2.04 5.93
C SER A 286 11.50 -0.98 5.03
N GLY A 287 11.68 0.23 5.54
CA GLY A 287 12.55 1.19 4.86
C GLY A 287 13.97 0.65 4.77
N GLY A 288 14.60 0.76 3.61
CA GLY A 288 16.03 0.52 3.45
C GLY A 288 16.82 1.53 4.30
N LYS A 289 17.84 1.05 5.03
CA LYS A 289 18.83 1.92 5.69
C LYS A 289 20.06 2.06 4.83
#